data_cda87964df95aef0536086dc90b3d530
#
_entry.id   cda87964df95aef0536086dc90b3d530
#
_cell.length_a   1.000
_cell.length_b   1.000
_cell.length_c   1.000
_cell.angle_alpha   90.00
_cell.angle_beta   90.00
_cell.angle_gamma   90.00
#
_symmetry.space_group_name_H-M   'P 1'
#
loop_
_entity.id
_entity.type
_entity.pdbx_description
1 polymer ?
#
loop_
_entity_poly.entity_id
_entity_poly.type
_entity_poly.pdbx_seq_one_letter_code
_entity_poly.pdbx_strand_id
1 'polypeptide(L)'
;PANGTGRFFRKALTRAAQAQLRKIRMGDFFLADQFVSQTKAMTDILVVFFLACNWSSAVKYASIISLWPNWCRFTQVLRRYRDNTAQWIHLVNAGKYATGLTAGIAGLCLKYAESNNHGMGGAIVDNMSALRVWYNTMSYAGILYGAAWDFFQDWSVFRLVKKENGWYKLEFFKRRMMCKRVELYYFA
;
A
#
# COMPACT_ATOMS: atom_id res chain seq x y z
N PRO A 1 5.27 26.31 22.22
CA PRO A 1 6.10 25.40 21.40
C PRO A 1 5.34 24.16 20.94
N ALA A 2 4.43 23.59 21.76
CA ALA A 2 3.65 22.37 21.45
C ALA A 2 2.78 22.48 20.17
N ASN A 3 2.41 23.70 19.77
CA ASN A 3 1.53 23.93 18.60
C ASN A 3 2.23 23.77 17.23
N GLY A 4 3.56 23.71 17.18
CA GLY A 4 4.32 23.58 15.93
C GLY A 4 4.25 22.17 15.33
N THR A 5 4.54 21.16 16.15
CA THR A 5 4.59 19.74 15.74
C THR A 5 3.21 19.25 15.32
N GLY A 6 2.16 19.57 16.07
CA GLY A 6 0.79 19.19 15.71
C GLY A 6 0.31 19.85 14.41
N ARG A 7 0.69 21.11 14.14
CA ARG A 7 0.42 21.78 12.85
C ARG A 7 1.17 21.13 11.70
N PHE A 8 2.42 20.75 11.91
CA PHE A 8 3.22 20.08 10.89
C PHE A 8 2.59 18.72 10.53
N PHE A 9 2.29 17.89 11.53
CA PHE A 9 1.68 16.57 11.35
C PHE A 9 0.32 16.66 10.63
N ARG A 10 -0.56 17.56 11.07
CA ARG A 10 -1.85 17.78 10.41
C ARG A 10 -1.68 18.22 8.95
N LYS A 11 -0.73 19.12 8.65
CA LYS A 11 -0.44 19.53 7.27
C LYS A 11 0.10 18.38 6.42
N ALA A 12 0.95 17.53 6.97
CA ALA A 12 1.48 16.36 6.27
C ALA A 12 0.37 15.33 6.00
N LEU A 13 -0.51 15.09 6.98
CA LEU A 13 -1.64 14.18 6.84
C LEU A 13 -2.64 14.67 5.77
N THR A 14 -3.00 15.97 5.80
CA THR A 14 -3.90 16.53 4.78
C THR A 14 -3.28 16.50 3.39
N ARG A 15 -1.96 16.73 3.26
CA ARG A 15 -1.27 16.60 1.97
C ARG A 15 -1.20 15.15 1.48
N ALA A 16 -0.94 14.19 2.36
CA ALA A 16 -0.96 12.78 2.01
C ALA A 16 -2.35 12.35 1.49
N ALA A 17 -3.42 12.81 2.13
CA ALA A 17 -4.80 12.58 1.68
C ALA A 17 -5.14 13.30 0.35
N GLN A 18 -4.52 14.45 0.10
CA GLN A 18 -4.71 15.26 -1.10
C GLN A 18 -3.63 15.07 -2.17
N ALA A 19 -2.93 13.95 -2.15
CA ALA A 19 -1.82 13.67 -3.06
C ALA A 19 -2.20 13.78 -4.55
N GLN A 20 -3.46 13.54 -4.88
CA GLN A 20 -3.99 13.68 -6.24
C GLN A 20 -3.96 15.11 -6.77
N LEU A 21 -4.09 16.09 -5.88
CA LEU A 21 -4.31 17.51 -6.21
C LEU A 21 -3.04 18.36 -6.08
N ARG A 22 -2.01 17.90 -5.38
CA ARG A 22 -0.83 18.70 -5.03
C ARG A 22 0.47 18.01 -5.39
N LYS A 23 1.52 18.80 -5.60
CA LYS A 23 2.88 18.27 -5.78
C LYS A 23 3.32 17.56 -4.51
N ILE A 24 3.80 16.33 -4.67
CA ILE A 24 4.18 15.43 -3.58
C ILE A 24 5.55 15.84 -3.06
N ARG A 25 5.67 15.96 -1.75
CA ARG A 25 6.94 16.20 -1.04
C ARG A 25 7.41 14.90 -0.41
N MET A 26 8.72 14.78 -0.15
CA MET A 26 9.32 13.59 0.47
C MET A 26 8.65 13.21 1.79
N GLY A 27 8.35 14.20 2.65
CA GLY A 27 7.65 13.94 3.92
C GLY A 27 6.25 13.35 3.76
N ASP A 28 5.50 13.78 2.73
CA ASP A 28 4.16 13.27 2.45
C ASP A 28 4.22 11.81 1.96
N PHE A 29 5.25 11.50 1.18
CA PHE A 29 5.53 10.17 0.67
C PHE A 29 5.90 9.21 1.83
N PHE A 30 6.85 9.61 2.67
CA PHE A 30 7.27 8.83 3.83
C PHE A 30 6.11 8.56 4.81
N LEU A 31 5.30 9.58 5.11
CA LEU A 31 4.15 9.44 6.01
C LEU A 31 3.13 8.44 5.47
N ALA A 32 2.81 8.53 4.18
CA ALA A 32 1.86 7.61 3.57
C ALA A 32 2.38 6.16 3.56
N ASP A 33 3.68 5.97 3.41
CA ASP A 33 4.32 4.65 3.47
C ASP A 33 4.24 4.05 4.87
N GLN A 34 4.48 4.87 5.90
CA GLN A 34 4.26 4.45 7.28
C GLN A 34 2.81 4.03 7.56
N PHE A 35 1.82 4.74 7.00
CA PHE A 35 0.42 4.33 7.15
C PHE A 35 0.11 3.00 6.48
N VAL A 36 0.68 2.71 5.32
CA VAL A 36 0.53 1.39 4.69
C VAL A 36 1.10 0.29 5.59
N SER A 37 2.28 0.50 6.15
CA SER A 37 2.91 -0.45 7.06
C SER A 37 2.12 -0.65 8.37
N GLN A 38 1.38 0.37 8.82
CA GLN A 38 0.60 0.35 10.06
C GLN A 38 -0.90 0.08 9.83
N THR A 39 -1.32 -0.28 8.62
CA THR A 39 -2.74 -0.44 8.27
C THR A 39 -3.47 -1.38 9.24
N LYS A 40 -2.87 -2.53 9.58
CA LYS A 40 -3.49 -3.47 10.50
C LYS A 40 -3.64 -2.89 11.91
N ALA A 41 -2.59 -2.30 12.46
CA ALA A 41 -2.64 -1.68 13.79
C ALA A 41 -3.69 -0.55 13.84
N MET A 42 -3.77 0.29 12.81
CA MET A 42 -4.79 1.34 12.71
C MET A 42 -6.20 0.74 12.68
N THR A 43 -6.41 -0.35 11.93
CA THR A 43 -7.71 -1.02 11.87
C THR A 43 -8.09 -1.61 13.22
N ASP A 44 -7.16 -2.28 13.89
CA ASP A 44 -7.40 -2.88 15.21
C ASP A 44 -7.74 -1.81 16.27
N ILE A 45 -7.03 -0.67 16.26
CA ILE A 45 -7.33 0.47 17.12
C ILE A 45 -8.73 1.02 16.86
N LEU A 46 -9.14 1.15 15.60
CA LEU A 46 -10.49 1.61 15.25
C LEU A 46 -11.56 0.64 15.70
N VAL A 47 -11.34 -0.66 15.56
CA VAL A 47 -12.27 -1.70 16.05
C VAL A 47 -12.43 -1.58 17.55
N VAL A 48 -11.33 -1.52 18.32
CA VAL A 48 -11.36 -1.36 19.77
C VAL A 48 -12.09 -0.07 20.17
N PHE A 49 -11.82 1.03 19.49
CA PHE A 49 -12.49 2.31 19.73
C PHE A 49 -14.00 2.21 19.52
N PHE A 50 -14.46 1.63 18.39
CA PHE A 50 -15.89 1.47 18.10
C PHE A 50 -16.59 0.56 19.13
N LEU A 51 -15.92 -0.51 19.58
CA LEU A 51 -16.45 -1.39 20.62
C LEU A 51 -16.52 -0.67 21.98
N ALA A 52 -15.49 0.09 22.35
CA ALA A 52 -15.48 0.87 23.59
C ALA A 52 -16.58 1.95 23.63
N CYS A 53 -16.94 2.51 22.47
CA CYS A 53 -18.03 3.47 22.32
C CYS A 53 -19.43 2.80 22.17
N ASN A 54 -19.54 1.48 22.30
CA ASN A 54 -20.77 0.71 22.02
C ASN A 54 -21.32 0.90 20.59
N TRP A 55 -20.44 1.22 19.63
CA TRP A 55 -20.77 1.38 18.21
C TRP A 55 -20.48 0.11 17.41
N SER A 56 -20.99 -1.03 17.87
CA SER A 56 -20.74 -2.33 17.25
C SER A 56 -21.11 -2.38 15.77
N SER A 57 -22.15 -1.68 15.35
CA SER A 57 -22.54 -1.54 13.96
C SER A 57 -21.51 -0.79 13.10
N ALA A 58 -20.66 0.02 13.71
CA ALA A 58 -19.62 0.78 13.02
C ALA A 58 -18.33 -0.02 12.78
N VAL A 59 -18.14 -1.17 13.42
CA VAL A 59 -16.95 -2.02 13.27
C VAL A 59 -16.72 -2.42 11.81
N LYS A 60 -17.78 -2.63 11.04
CA LYS A 60 -17.70 -2.90 9.58
C LYS A 60 -16.96 -1.80 8.79
N TYR A 61 -17.05 -0.55 9.24
CA TYR A 61 -16.40 0.57 8.57
C TYR A 61 -14.89 0.62 8.81
N ALA A 62 -14.38 0.00 9.89
CA ALA A 62 -12.94 -0.11 10.12
C ALA A 62 -12.22 -0.78 8.94
N SER A 63 -12.83 -1.80 8.34
CA SER A 63 -12.29 -2.47 7.16
C SER A 63 -12.27 -1.58 5.91
N ILE A 64 -13.24 -0.67 5.75
CA ILE A 64 -13.24 0.32 4.66
C ILE A 64 -12.11 1.34 4.87
N ILE A 65 -11.97 1.83 6.09
CA ILE A 65 -10.93 2.80 6.45
C ILE A 65 -9.54 2.20 6.22
N SER A 66 -9.37 0.88 6.40
CA SER A 66 -8.09 0.19 6.14
C SER A 66 -7.62 0.25 4.67
N LEU A 67 -8.49 0.53 3.72
CA LEU A 67 -8.11 0.72 2.31
C LEU A 67 -7.46 2.09 2.05
N TRP A 68 -7.73 3.07 2.92
CA TRP A 68 -7.29 4.45 2.71
C TRP A 68 -5.76 4.62 2.57
N PRO A 69 -4.89 3.98 3.38
CA PRO A 69 -3.45 4.10 3.21
C PRO A 69 -2.95 3.61 1.84
N ASN A 70 -3.44 2.44 1.39
CA ASN A 70 -3.10 1.91 0.06
C ASN A 70 -3.60 2.83 -1.06
N TRP A 71 -4.80 3.40 -0.92
CA TRP A 71 -5.33 4.38 -1.86
C TRP A 71 -4.45 5.64 -1.94
N CYS A 72 -4.04 6.19 -0.79
CA CYS A 72 -3.14 7.34 -0.76
C CYS A 72 -1.82 7.05 -1.48
N ARG A 73 -1.21 5.89 -1.22
CA ARG A 73 0.04 5.51 -1.88
C ARG A 73 -0.13 5.29 -3.37
N PHE A 74 -1.17 4.58 -3.77
CA PHE A 74 -1.50 4.36 -5.17
C PHE A 74 -1.61 5.68 -5.94
N THR A 75 -2.40 6.62 -5.42
CA THR A 75 -2.61 7.92 -6.05
C THR A 75 -1.37 8.81 -6.04
N GLN A 76 -0.54 8.75 -4.98
CA GLN A 76 0.75 9.43 -4.93
C GLN A 76 1.69 8.93 -6.03
N VAL A 77 1.79 7.62 -6.21
CA VAL A 77 2.69 7.04 -7.21
C VAL A 77 2.21 7.35 -8.63
N LEU A 78 0.90 7.28 -8.88
CA LEU A 78 0.32 7.70 -10.16
C LEU A 78 0.57 9.19 -10.44
N ARG A 79 0.48 10.04 -9.42
CA ARG A 79 0.80 11.45 -9.55
C ARG A 79 2.27 11.66 -9.93
N ARG A 80 3.20 10.93 -9.31
CA ARG A 80 4.63 11.00 -9.68
C ARG A 80 4.85 10.57 -11.13
N TYR A 81 4.19 9.51 -11.57
CA TYR A 81 4.24 9.10 -12.98
C TYR A 81 3.72 10.20 -13.92
N ARG A 82 2.61 10.84 -13.59
CA ARG A 82 2.06 11.95 -14.37
C ARG A 82 3.01 13.15 -14.42
N ASP A 83 3.68 13.46 -13.32
CA ASP A 83 4.61 14.59 -13.25
C ASP A 83 5.95 14.27 -13.97
N ASN A 84 6.31 12.99 -14.12
CA ASN A 84 7.49 12.53 -14.85
C ASN A 84 7.22 11.21 -15.59
N THR A 85 6.58 11.29 -16.74
CA THR A 85 6.18 10.14 -17.57
C THR A 85 7.35 9.33 -18.12
N ALA A 86 8.57 9.88 -18.18
CA ALA A 86 9.76 9.15 -18.60
C ALA A 86 10.15 8.02 -17.62
N GLN A 87 9.68 8.08 -16.38
CA GLN A 87 10.00 7.09 -15.36
C GLN A 87 8.85 6.06 -15.18
N TRP A 88 8.74 5.14 -16.12
CA TRP A 88 7.76 4.04 -16.07
C TRP A 88 7.81 3.21 -14.78
N ILE A 89 8.91 3.25 -14.04
CA ILE A 89 9.08 2.55 -12.76
C ILE A 89 8.02 2.98 -11.73
N HIS A 90 7.54 4.21 -11.79
CA HIS A 90 6.44 4.66 -10.94
C HIS A 90 5.12 3.93 -11.25
N LEU A 91 4.87 3.58 -12.51
CA LEU A 91 3.69 2.80 -12.87
C LEU A 91 3.78 1.36 -12.33
N VAL A 92 4.96 0.75 -12.42
CA VAL A 92 5.21 -0.57 -11.79
C VAL A 92 4.98 -0.47 -10.28
N ASN A 93 5.51 0.55 -9.61
CA ASN A 93 5.26 0.75 -8.18
C ASN A 93 3.76 0.94 -7.86
N ALA A 94 2.99 1.59 -8.74
CA ALA A 94 1.54 1.69 -8.57
C ALA A 94 0.86 0.32 -8.59
N GLY A 95 1.35 -0.63 -9.41
CA GLY A 95 0.88 -2.02 -9.44
C GLY A 95 0.95 -2.71 -8.07
N LYS A 96 2.01 -2.48 -7.29
CA LYS A 96 2.16 -2.99 -5.92
C LYS A 96 0.98 -2.57 -5.02
N TYR A 97 0.58 -1.30 -5.06
CA TYR A 97 -0.53 -0.80 -4.26
C TYR A 97 -1.90 -1.18 -4.83
N ALA A 98 -2.00 -1.35 -6.16
CA ALA A 98 -3.22 -1.83 -6.80
C ALA A 98 -3.57 -3.25 -6.38
N THR A 99 -2.59 -4.17 -6.25
CA THR A 99 -2.84 -5.53 -5.73
C THR A 99 -3.37 -5.50 -4.30
N GLY A 100 -2.83 -4.63 -3.44
CA GLY A 100 -3.33 -4.45 -2.08
C GLY A 100 -4.77 -3.89 -2.02
N LEU A 101 -5.09 -2.93 -2.90
CA LEU A 101 -6.44 -2.37 -3.01
C LEU A 101 -7.45 -3.42 -3.50
N THR A 102 -7.12 -4.17 -4.55
CA THR A 102 -8.02 -5.20 -5.10
C THR A 102 -8.26 -6.33 -4.11
N ALA A 103 -7.21 -6.78 -3.40
CA ALA A 103 -7.34 -7.73 -2.31
C ALA A 103 -8.23 -7.18 -1.17
N GLY A 104 -8.01 -5.94 -0.76
CA GLY A 104 -8.80 -5.32 0.30
C GLY A 104 -10.27 -5.16 -0.09
N ILE A 105 -10.59 -4.77 -1.32
CA ILE A 105 -11.97 -4.68 -1.84
C ILE A 105 -12.62 -6.08 -1.87
N ALA A 106 -11.92 -7.09 -2.38
CA ALA A 106 -12.42 -8.46 -2.38
C ALA A 106 -12.70 -8.97 -0.97
N GLY A 107 -11.82 -8.66 0.01
CA GLY A 107 -12.03 -8.99 1.41
C GLY A 107 -13.25 -8.30 2.03
N LEU A 108 -13.51 -7.04 1.65
CA LEU A 108 -14.74 -6.33 2.06
C LEU A 108 -15.99 -6.98 1.47
N CYS A 109 -15.96 -7.33 0.17
CA CYS A 109 -17.09 -8.01 -0.49
C CYS A 109 -17.36 -9.37 0.15
N LEU A 110 -16.32 -10.13 0.51
CA LEU A 110 -16.47 -11.41 1.22
C LEU A 110 -17.15 -11.22 2.58
N LYS A 111 -16.66 -10.29 3.40
CA LYS A 111 -17.28 -10.00 4.70
C LYS A 111 -18.72 -9.58 4.59
N TYR A 112 -19.05 -8.78 3.59
CA TYR A 112 -20.42 -8.36 3.32
C TYR A 112 -21.31 -9.53 2.90
N ALA A 113 -20.81 -10.38 1.99
CA ALA A 113 -21.52 -11.57 1.54
C ALA A 113 -21.74 -12.57 2.69
N GLU A 114 -20.73 -12.80 3.52
CA GLU A 114 -20.84 -13.67 4.71
C GLU A 114 -21.86 -13.14 5.73
N SER A 115 -21.90 -11.82 5.94
CA SER A 115 -22.84 -11.18 6.87
C SER A 115 -24.31 -11.30 6.42
N ASN A 116 -24.56 -11.33 5.10
CA ASN A 116 -25.91 -11.37 4.55
C ASN A 116 -26.39 -12.79 4.21
N ASN A 117 -25.54 -13.81 4.38
CA ASN A 117 -25.81 -15.18 3.92
C ASN A 117 -26.64 -16.05 4.87
N HIS A 118 -27.29 -15.47 5.87
CA HIS A 118 -28.22 -16.22 6.73
C HIS A 118 -29.48 -16.61 5.95
N GLY A 119 -29.38 -17.58 4.98
CA GLY A 119 -30.52 -18.20 4.33
C GLY A 119 -30.56 -18.21 2.80
N MET A 120 -29.50 -17.91 2.07
CA MET A 120 -29.51 -17.86 0.60
C MET A 120 -28.80 -19.06 -0.06
N GLY A 121 -29.48 -19.63 -1.12
CA GLY A 121 -29.10 -20.88 -1.75
C GLY A 121 -27.86 -20.88 -2.65
N GLY A 122 -27.58 -22.05 -3.25
CA GLY A 122 -26.33 -22.51 -3.89
C GLY A 122 -25.61 -21.55 -4.84
N ALA A 123 -26.30 -20.75 -5.68
CA ALA A 123 -25.63 -19.83 -6.63
C ALA A 123 -24.77 -18.74 -5.98
N ILE A 124 -25.07 -18.38 -4.72
CA ILE A 124 -24.28 -17.41 -3.95
C ILE A 124 -23.01 -18.06 -3.40
N VAL A 125 -23.07 -19.35 -3.08
CA VAL A 125 -21.90 -20.12 -2.60
C VAL A 125 -20.81 -20.19 -3.68
N ASP A 126 -21.19 -20.40 -4.94
CA ASP A 126 -20.23 -20.45 -6.07
C ASP A 126 -19.54 -19.08 -6.28
N ASN A 127 -20.29 -17.99 -6.24
CA ASN A 127 -19.74 -16.65 -6.33
C ASN A 127 -18.82 -16.30 -5.14
N MET A 128 -19.13 -16.79 -3.95
CA MET A 128 -18.27 -16.60 -2.76
C MET A 128 -16.96 -17.38 -2.88
N SER A 129 -16.98 -18.60 -3.46
CA SER A 129 -15.77 -19.38 -3.68
C SER A 129 -14.82 -18.68 -4.65
N ALA A 130 -15.35 -18.18 -5.77
CA ALA A 130 -14.57 -17.40 -6.75
C ALA A 130 -13.98 -16.12 -6.13
N LEU A 131 -14.78 -15.39 -5.35
CA LEU A 131 -14.32 -14.18 -4.69
C LEU A 131 -13.25 -14.46 -3.63
N ARG A 132 -13.34 -15.61 -2.93
CA ARG A 132 -12.32 -16.06 -1.96
C ARG A 132 -11.01 -16.44 -2.66
N VAL A 133 -11.11 -17.14 -3.81
CA VAL A 133 -9.94 -17.43 -4.64
C VAL A 133 -9.29 -16.14 -5.12
N TRP A 134 -10.06 -15.18 -5.61
CA TRP A 134 -9.57 -13.88 -6.03
C TRP A 134 -8.87 -13.12 -4.89
N TYR A 135 -9.49 -13.04 -3.71
CA TYR A 135 -8.91 -12.43 -2.52
C TYR A 135 -7.56 -13.04 -2.16
N ASN A 136 -7.50 -14.37 -2.08
CA ASN A 136 -6.26 -15.07 -1.74
C ASN A 136 -5.18 -14.84 -2.80
N THR A 137 -5.52 -14.96 -4.08
CA THR A 137 -4.60 -14.75 -5.20
C THR A 137 -4.01 -13.33 -5.17
N MET A 138 -4.85 -12.30 -5.01
CA MET A 138 -4.40 -10.92 -4.95
C MET A 138 -3.59 -10.63 -3.68
N SER A 139 -3.91 -11.26 -2.56
CA SER A 139 -3.16 -11.13 -1.32
C SER A 139 -1.75 -11.73 -1.46
N TYR A 140 -1.62 -12.95 -1.98
CA TYR A 140 -0.32 -13.56 -2.23
C TYR A 140 0.48 -12.81 -3.30
N ALA A 141 -0.17 -12.41 -4.38
CA ALA A 141 0.47 -11.59 -5.41
C ALA A 141 1.00 -10.28 -4.83
N GLY A 142 0.24 -9.62 -3.97
CA GLY A 142 0.67 -8.39 -3.29
C GLY A 142 1.87 -8.59 -2.37
N ILE A 143 1.91 -9.69 -1.61
CA ILE A 143 3.05 -10.04 -0.75
C ILE A 143 4.30 -10.30 -1.60
N LEU A 144 4.20 -11.13 -2.63
CA LEU A 144 5.32 -11.47 -3.51
C LEU A 144 5.82 -10.23 -4.27
N TYR A 145 4.89 -9.41 -4.77
CA TYR A 145 5.22 -8.17 -5.46
C TYR A 145 5.93 -7.20 -4.52
N GLY A 146 5.40 -7.01 -3.30
CA GLY A 146 6.02 -6.17 -2.28
C GLY A 146 7.44 -6.62 -1.96
N ALA A 147 7.63 -7.90 -1.67
CA ALA A 147 8.94 -8.46 -1.39
C ALA A 147 9.91 -8.30 -2.58
N ALA A 148 9.47 -8.60 -3.79
CA ALA A 148 10.28 -8.39 -4.99
C ALA A 148 10.67 -6.90 -5.15
N TRP A 149 9.71 -5.98 -4.96
CA TRP A 149 9.98 -4.55 -5.01
C TRP A 149 11.05 -4.13 -4.01
N ASP A 150 10.90 -4.56 -2.75
CA ASP A 150 11.84 -4.23 -1.68
C ASP A 150 13.25 -4.75 -1.99
N PHE A 151 13.38 -6.00 -2.45
CA PHE A 151 14.67 -6.58 -2.80
C PHE A 151 15.35 -5.92 -4.00
N PHE A 152 14.59 -5.59 -5.05
CA PHE A 152 15.15 -5.07 -6.30
C PHE A 152 15.28 -3.54 -6.30
N GLN A 153 14.32 -2.81 -5.72
CA GLN A 153 14.25 -1.35 -5.79
C GLN A 153 14.65 -0.67 -4.49
N ASP A 154 13.98 -0.99 -3.38
CA ASP A 154 14.18 -0.23 -2.15
C ASP A 154 15.51 -0.58 -1.47
N TRP A 155 15.82 -1.86 -1.34
CA TRP A 155 17.07 -2.31 -0.73
C TRP A 155 18.20 -2.52 -1.75
N SER A 156 17.86 -2.65 -3.03
CA SER A 156 18.84 -2.90 -4.11
C SER A 156 19.77 -4.07 -3.79
N VAL A 157 19.24 -5.12 -3.17
CA VAL A 157 20.02 -6.32 -2.79
C VAL A 157 20.39 -7.12 -4.03
N PHE A 158 19.47 -7.19 -4.98
CA PHE A 158 19.65 -7.88 -6.25
C PHE A 158 19.66 -6.90 -7.41
N ARG A 159 20.57 -7.13 -8.35
CA ARG A 159 20.65 -6.36 -9.60
C ARG A 159 20.64 -7.31 -10.79
N LEU A 160 19.79 -7.02 -11.77
CA LEU A 160 19.82 -7.70 -13.05
C LEU A 160 20.85 -7.01 -13.97
N VAL A 161 21.94 -7.72 -14.25
CA VAL A 161 22.99 -7.24 -15.15
C VAL A 161 22.85 -7.97 -16.50
N LYS A 162 22.72 -7.20 -17.58
CA LYS A 162 22.70 -7.74 -18.94
C LYS A 162 24.11 -8.13 -19.35
N LYS A 163 24.33 -9.40 -19.69
CA LYS A 163 25.59 -9.90 -20.25
C LYS A 163 25.69 -9.58 -21.73
N GLU A 164 26.91 -9.58 -22.27
CA GLU A 164 27.19 -9.38 -23.70
C GLU A 164 26.43 -10.37 -24.58
N ASN A 165 26.16 -11.57 -24.10
CA ASN A 165 25.38 -12.61 -24.80
C ASN A 165 23.85 -12.38 -24.78
N GLY A 166 23.38 -11.22 -24.34
CA GLY A 166 21.95 -10.90 -24.29
C GLY A 166 21.18 -11.45 -23.09
N TRP A 167 21.74 -12.38 -22.31
CA TRP A 167 21.13 -12.96 -21.12
C TRP A 167 21.27 -12.05 -19.91
N TYR A 168 20.29 -12.10 -19.00
CA TYR A 168 20.35 -11.38 -17.73
C TYR A 168 20.93 -12.30 -16.65
N LYS A 169 21.88 -11.78 -15.87
CA LYS A 169 22.43 -12.42 -14.69
C LYS A 169 21.92 -11.68 -13.45
N LEU A 170 21.43 -12.44 -12.48
CA LEU A 170 21.12 -11.91 -11.16
C LEU A 170 22.43 -11.82 -10.37
N GLU A 171 22.81 -10.62 -9.97
CA GLU A 171 23.98 -10.37 -9.14
C GLU A 171 23.55 -9.89 -7.77
N PHE A 172 24.17 -10.47 -6.73
CA PHE A 172 23.99 -9.99 -5.37
C PHE A 172 24.83 -8.73 -5.16
N PHE A 173 24.15 -7.61 -5.06
CA PHE A 173 24.80 -6.33 -4.86
C PHE A 173 25.01 -6.07 -3.38
N LYS A 174 26.21 -6.32 -2.88
CA LYS A 174 26.61 -5.97 -1.52
C LYS A 174 26.81 -4.45 -1.41
N ARG A 175 25.70 -3.72 -1.29
CA ARG A 175 25.78 -2.30 -0.97
C ARG A 175 26.36 -2.16 0.43
N ARG A 176 27.42 -1.37 0.59
CA ARG A 176 27.82 -0.92 1.93
C ARG A 176 26.66 -0.08 2.46
N MET A 177 25.90 -0.62 3.41
CA MET A 177 24.74 0.04 4.03
C MET A 177 25.10 1.37 4.73
N MET A 178 26.38 1.69 4.84
CA MET A 178 26.88 2.95 5.36
C MET A 178 27.54 3.76 4.24
N CYS A 179 26.74 4.34 3.38
CA CYS A 179 27.23 5.41 2.52
C CYS A 179 27.39 6.65 3.40
N LYS A 180 28.61 7.21 3.43
CA LYS A 180 28.94 8.45 4.18
C LYS A 180 28.16 9.70 3.69
N ARG A 181 27.28 9.54 2.67
CA ARG A 181 26.45 10.60 2.09
C ARG A 181 25.00 10.13 1.95
N VAL A 182 24.35 9.91 3.08
CA VAL A 182 22.90 9.63 3.15
C VAL A 182 22.10 10.76 2.48
N GLU A 183 22.60 11.99 2.50
CA GLU A 183 21.94 13.15 1.92
C GLU A 183 21.72 13.08 0.40
N LEU A 184 22.62 12.45 -0.37
CA LEU A 184 22.52 12.38 -1.82
C LEU A 184 21.47 11.37 -2.33
N TYR A 185 21.04 10.43 -1.51
CA TYR A 185 20.08 9.39 -1.91
C TYR A 185 18.62 9.80 -1.77
N TYR A 186 18.33 10.77 -0.92
CA TYR A 186 16.99 11.24 -0.63
C TYR A 186 16.61 12.51 -1.38
N PHE A 187 17.56 13.16 -2.04
CA PHE A 187 17.37 14.46 -2.71
C PHE A 187 17.57 14.44 -4.22
N ALA A 188 17.89 13.29 -4.82
CA ALA A 188 18.04 13.14 -6.26
C ALA A 188 16.72 12.79 -6.96
#